data_62af3c6f814512f427c62f53d6b6484c
#
_entry.id   62af3c6f814512f427c62f53d6b6484c
#
_cell.length_a   1.000
_cell.length_b   1.000
_cell.length_c   1.000
_cell.angle_alpha   90.00
_cell.angle_beta   90.00
_cell.angle_gamma   90.00
#
_symmetry.space_group_name_H-M   'P 1'
#
loop_
_entity.id
_entity.type
_entity.pdbx_description
1 polymer ?
#
loop_
_entity_poly.entity_id
_entity_poly.type
_entity_poly.pdbx_seq_one_letter_code
_entity_poly.pdbx_strand_id
1 'polypeptide(L)' 'MIVKTKSGYMVKSEKGKPLSKPNLTKQQAQKRLSQVEYFKRGK' A
#
# COMPACT_ATOMS: atom_id res chain seq x y z
N MET A 1 0.04 3.66 3.88
CA MET A 1 -1.25 3.29 4.51
C MET A 1 -2.06 2.39 3.62
N ILE A 2 -2.79 1.49 4.22
CA ILE A 2 -3.66 0.60 3.49
C ILE A 2 -5.08 1.13 3.54
N VAL A 3 -5.71 1.23 2.37
CA VAL A 3 -7.07 1.74 2.27
C VAL A 3 -7.94 0.67 1.65
N LYS A 4 -9.11 0.46 2.22
CA LYS A 4 -10.06 -0.49 1.68
C LYS A 4 -10.82 0.14 0.52
N THR A 5 -10.92 -0.58 -0.58
CA THR A 5 -11.64 -0.12 -1.75
C THR A 5 -12.72 -1.12 -2.12
N LYS A 6 -13.53 -0.77 -3.10
CA LYS A 6 -14.59 -1.67 -3.55
C LYS A 6 -14.01 -2.95 -4.15
N SER A 7 -12.85 -2.84 -4.78
CA SER A 7 -12.23 -3.99 -5.43
C SER A 7 -11.29 -4.74 -4.51
N GLY A 8 -11.00 -4.21 -3.34
CA GLY A 8 -10.06 -4.86 -2.43
C GLY A 8 -9.36 -3.86 -1.56
N TYR A 9 -8.04 -3.88 -1.58
CA TYR A 9 -7.24 -2.98 -0.77
C TYR A 9 -6.22 -2.27 -1.66
N MET A 10 -5.78 -1.14 -1.19
CA MET A 10 -4.82 -0.33 -1.94
C MET A 10 -3.87 0.33 -0.95
N VAL A 11 -2.62 0.51 -1.39
CA VAL A 11 -1.62 1.17 -0.56
C VAL A 11 -1.50 2.61 -1.02
N LYS A 12 -1.56 3.53 -0.08
CA LYS A 12 -1.40 4.96 -0.34
C LYS A 12 -0.26 5.53 0.48
N SER A 13 0.35 6.59 -0.02
CA SER A 13 1.36 7.30 0.74
C SER A 13 0.70 8.18 1.79
N GLU A 14 1.52 8.77 2.64
CA GLU A 14 1.02 9.69 3.66
C GLU A 14 0.34 10.89 3.04
N LYS A 15 0.72 11.24 1.84
CA LYS A 15 0.14 12.37 1.14
C LYS A 15 -1.11 12.01 0.37
N GLY A 16 -1.54 10.75 0.48
CA GLY A 16 -2.74 10.31 -0.19
C GLY A 16 -2.55 9.86 -1.62
N LYS A 17 -1.32 9.74 -2.08
CA LYS A 17 -1.06 9.27 -3.43
C LYS A 17 -1.13 7.75 -3.48
N PRO A 18 -1.81 7.18 -4.47
CA PRO A 18 -1.88 5.73 -4.60
C PRO A 18 -0.51 5.15 -4.97
N LEU A 19 -0.09 4.17 -4.21
CA LEU A 19 1.19 3.51 -4.43
C LEU A 19 1.03 2.14 -5.08
N SER A 20 -0.20 1.65 -5.19
CA SER A 20 -0.46 0.36 -5.78
C SER A 20 -1.85 0.33 -6.37
N LYS A 21 -2.16 -0.78 -7.04
CA LYS A 21 -3.48 -0.96 -7.60
C LYS A 21 -4.52 -1.14 -6.50
N PRO A 22 -5.79 -0.75 -6.74
CA PRO A 22 -6.82 -0.83 -5.72
C PRO A 22 -7.43 -2.22 -5.53
N ASN A 23 -7.02 -3.20 -6.31
CA ASN A 23 -7.61 -4.53 -6.26
C ASN A 23 -6.71 -5.57 -5.60
N LEU A 24 -5.85 -5.14 -4.70
CA LEU A 24 -4.99 -6.04 -3.98
C LEU A 24 -5.74 -6.72 -2.85
N THR A 25 -5.30 -7.92 -2.48
CA THR A 25 -5.81 -8.54 -1.28
C THR A 25 -5.15 -7.89 -0.07
N LYS A 26 -5.70 -8.19 1.12
CA LYS A 26 -5.13 -7.63 2.34
C LYS A 26 -3.67 -8.01 2.49
N GLN A 27 -3.35 -9.27 2.21
CA GLN A 27 -1.97 -9.73 2.32
C GLN A 27 -1.05 -9.01 1.33
N GLN A 28 -1.53 -8.86 0.11
CA GLN A 28 -0.73 -8.18 -0.90
C GLN A 28 -0.52 -6.71 -0.54
N ALA A 29 -1.56 -6.07 -0.01
CA ALA A 29 -1.44 -4.68 0.40
C ALA A 29 -0.43 -4.53 1.54
N GLN A 30 -0.45 -5.45 2.50
CA GLN A 30 0.49 -5.41 3.60
C GLN A 30 1.92 -5.61 3.12
N LYS A 31 2.12 -6.54 2.21
CA LYS A 31 3.44 -6.74 1.64
C LYS A 31 3.94 -5.49 0.95
N ARG A 32 3.06 -4.88 0.17
CA ARG A 32 3.44 -3.68 -0.56
C ARG A 32 3.78 -2.55 0.41
N LEU A 33 2.99 -2.41 1.44
CA LEU A 33 3.25 -1.37 2.44
C LEU A 33 4.60 -1.59 3.11
N SER A 34 4.91 -2.83 3.46
CA SER A 34 6.20 -3.16 4.06
C SER A 34 7.35 -2.79 3.14
N GLN A 35 7.22 -3.08 1.87
CA GLN A 35 8.25 -2.73 0.90
C GLN A 35 8.46 -1.23 0.81
N VAL A 36 7.37 -0.48 0.80
CA VAL A 36 7.46 0.97 0.74
C VAL A 36 8.15 1.52 1.98
N GLU A 37 7.79 1.01 3.14
CA GLU A 37 8.40 1.45 4.38
C GLU A 37 9.87 1.05 4.43
N TYR A 38 10.18 -0.11 3.92
CA TYR A 38 11.57 -0.58 3.88
C TYR A 38 12.42 0.37 3.05
N PHE A 39 11.93 0.74 1.89
CA PHE A 39 12.68 1.66 1.03
C PHE A 39 12.89 3.00 1.71
N LYS A 40 11.89 3.48 2.39
CA LYS A 40 12.01 4.76 3.08
C LYS A 40 13.05 4.71 4.18
N ARG A 41 13.09 3.61 4.90
CA ARG A 41 13.99 3.49 6.05
C ARG A 41 15.37 3.01 5.64
N GLY A 42 15.42 2.26 4.57
CA GLY A 42 16.67 1.67 4.12
C GLY A 42 17.67 2.67 3.56
N LYS A 43 17.29 3.90 3.52
CA LYS A 43 18.20 4.95 3.02
C LYS A 43 18.99 5.60 4.15
#